data_8b58c9827c8330287508fea2044b53fc
#
_entry.id   8b58c9827c8330287508fea2044b53fc
#
_cell.length_a   1.000
_cell.length_b   1.000
_cell.length_c   1.000
_cell.angle_alpha   90.00
_cell.angle_beta   90.00
_cell.angle_gamma   90.00
#
_symmetry.space_group_name_H-M   'P 1'
#
loop_
_entity.id
_entity.type
_entity.pdbx_description
1 polymer ?
#
loop_
_entity_poly.entity_id
_entity_poly.type
_entity_poly.pdbx_seq_one_letter_code
_entity_poly.pdbx_strand_id
1 'polypeptide(L)'
;MTTPFKQALSICGLSQTEAAEFLDVRPDTIKSWCADRNPVPKAIWQELGDLYATMITASETALELIEEKQPDEIEISYSGEHGKWPSVRCAMTVEAMIRLQVD
;
A
#
# COMPACT_ATOMS: atom_id res chain seq x y z
N MET A 1 12.82 8.08 -15.20
CA MET A 1 11.93 9.16 -14.74
C MET A 1 10.67 8.56 -14.10
N THR A 2 10.28 9.05 -12.93
CA THR A 2 9.08 8.57 -12.25
C THR A 2 7.83 9.28 -12.80
N THR A 3 6.74 8.54 -12.91
CA THR A 3 5.44 9.09 -13.28
C THR A 3 4.51 9.03 -12.07
N PRO A 4 3.42 9.81 -12.05
CA PRO A 4 2.46 9.74 -10.93
C PRO A 4 1.95 8.33 -10.67
N PHE A 5 1.66 7.56 -11.71
CA PHE A 5 1.19 6.19 -11.54
C PHE A 5 2.25 5.30 -10.92
N LYS A 6 3.48 5.39 -11.42
CA LYS A 6 4.59 4.61 -10.88
C LYS A 6 4.84 4.96 -9.41
N GLN A 7 4.74 6.24 -9.07
CA GLN A 7 4.89 6.70 -7.69
C GLN A 7 3.75 6.16 -6.81
N ALA A 8 2.53 6.15 -7.32
CA ALA A 8 1.39 5.61 -6.59
C ALA A 8 1.58 4.13 -6.25
N LEU A 9 2.08 3.34 -7.19
CA LEU A 9 2.42 1.93 -6.93
C LEU A 9 3.46 1.81 -5.82
N SER A 10 4.47 2.66 -5.85
CA SER A 10 5.52 2.68 -4.84
C SER A 10 4.95 2.99 -3.45
N ILE A 11 4.06 3.97 -3.35
CA ILE A 11 3.39 4.33 -2.10
C ILE A 11 2.59 3.15 -1.56
N CYS A 12 1.90 2.42 -2.41
CA CYS A 12 1.11 1.26 -2.01
C CYS A 12 1.97 0.00 -1.81
N GLY A 13 3.27 0.08 -2.07
CA GLY A 13 4.17 -1.05 -1.90
C GLY A 13 3.99 -2.14 -2.93
N LEU A 14 3.58 -1.78 -4.15
CA LEU A 14 3.33 -2.73 -5.23
C LEU A 14 4.42 -2.66 -6.29
N SER A 15 4.99 -3.83 -6.65
CA SER A 15 5.80 -3.95 -7.85
C SER A 15 4.86 -3.92 -9.06
N GLN A 16 5.42 -3.78 -10.25
CA GLN A 16 4.60 -3.80 -11.46
C GLN A 16 3.86 -5.13 -11.63
N THR A 17 4.51 -6.24 -11.31
CA THR A 17 3.89 -7.56 -11.37
C THR A 17 2.75 -7.70 -10.36
N GLU A 18 2.99 -7.25 -9.13
CA GLU A 18 1.98 -7.29 -8.08
C GLU A 18 0.80 -6.37 -8.40
N ALA A 19 1.08 -5.21 -8.98
CA ALA A 19 0.03 -4.29 -9.40
C ALA A 19 -0.85 -4.89 -10.49
N ALA A 20 -0.23 -5.60 -11.44
CA ALA A 20 -0.97 -6.28 -12.51
C ALA A 20 -1.94 -7.31 -11.91
N GLU A 21 -1.50 -8.07 -10.93
CA GLU A 21 -2.34 -9.06 -10.25
C GLU A 21 -3.43 -8.38 -9.43
N PHE A 22 -3.08 -7.37 -8.66
CA PHE A 22 -4.03 -6.66 -7.80
C PHE A 22 -5.13 -5.96 -8.60
N LEU A 23 -4.75 -5.31 -9.68
CA LEU A 23 -5.67 -4.55 -10.53
C LEU A 23 -6.35 -5.41 -11.60
N ASP A 24 -5.95 -6.68 -11.70
CA ASP A 24 -6.47 -7.63 -12.69
C ASP A 24 -6.29 -7.11 -14.13
N VAL A 25 -5.08 -6.66 -14.44
CA VAL A 25 -4.71 -6.19 -15.77
C VAL A 25 -3.42 -6.87 -16.21
N ARG A 26 -3.11 -6.77 -17.48
CA ARG A 26 -1.90 -7.37 -18.04
C ARG A 26 -0.65 -6.60 -17.60
N PRO A 27 0.47 -7.29 -17.39
CA PRO A 27 1.74 -6.61 -17.07
C PRO A 27 2.14 -5.55 -18.09
N ASP A 28 1.88 -5.77 -19.37
CA ASP A 28 2.18 -4.78 -20.40
C ASP A 28 1.36 -3.50 -20.24
N THR A 29 0.13 -3.64 -19.77
CA THR A 29 -0.73 -2.49 -19.48
C THR A 29 -0.13 -1.66 -18.34
N ILE A 30 0.33 -2.33 -17.27
CA ILE A 30 1.00 -1.65 -16.16
C ILE A 30 2.25 -0.91 -16.65
N LYS A 31 3.06 -1.55 -17.47
CA LYS A 31 4.27 -0.92 -18.03
C LYS A 31 3.93 0.33 -18.83
N SER A 32 2.88 0.25 -19.64
CA SER A 32 2.42 1.37 -20.44
C SER A 32 1.99 2.55 -19.56
N TRP A 33 1.26 2.29 -18.50
CA TRP A 33 0.82 3.32 -17.57
C TRP A 33 2.02 3.90 -16.80
N CYS A 34 2.95 3.07 -16.38
CA CYS A 34 4.16 3.52 -15.68
C CYS A 34 5.04 4.40 -16.56
N ALA A 35 5.02 4.18 -17.86
CA ALA A 35 5.79 4.96 -18.82
C ALA A 35 5.03 6.17 -19.35
N ASP A 36 3.80 6.38 -18.87
CA ASP A 36 2.93 7.48 -19.29
C ASP A 36 2.61 7.47 -20.78
N ARG A 37 2.54 6.26 -21.37
CA ARG A 37 2.21 6.10 -22.80
C ARG A 37 0.70 6.18 -23.05
N ASN A 38 -0.08 5.71 -22.09
CA ASN A 38 -1.53 5.70 -22.16
C ASN A 38 -2.11 6.27 -20.86
N PRO A 39 -3.26 6.95 -20.94
CA PRO A 39 -3.88 7.48 -19.71
C PRO A 39 -4.39 6.34 -18.83
N VAL A 40 -4.24 6.50 -17.53
CA VAL A 40 -4.73 5.54 -16.55
C VAL A 40 -6.23 5.80 -16.33
N PRO A 41 -7.09 4.78 -16.48
CA PRO A 41 -8.51 4.95 -16.24
C PRO A 41 -8.80 5.40 -14.80
N LYS A 42 -9.86 6.18 -14.64
CA LYS A 42 -10.29 6.65 -13.32
C LYS A 42 -10.56 5.51 -12.35
N ALA A 43 -11.13 4.40 -12.83
CA ALA A 43 -11.42 3.24 -12.00
C ALA A 43 -10.15 2.65 -11.37
N ILE A 44 -9.03 2.69 -12.10
CA ILE A 44 -7.74 2.19 -11.60
C ILE A 44 -7.23 3.10 -10.46
N TRP A 45 -7.34 4.41 -10.64
CA TRP A 45 -6.99 5.35 -9.58
C TRP A 45 -7.85 5.16 -8.34
N GLN A 46 -9.14 4.84 -8.53
CA GLN A 46 -10.05 4.58 -7.43
C GLN A 46 -9.66 3.31 -6.66
N GLU A 47 -9.27 2.24 -7.37
CA GLU A 47 -8.83 1.01 -6.72
C GLU A 47 -7.56 1.23 -5.90
N LEU A 48 -6.59 1.96 -6.44
CA LEU A 48 -5.38 2.29 -5.70
C LEU A 48 -5.69 3.21 -4.51
N GLY A 49 -6.61 4.15 -4.70
CA GLY A 49 -7.05 5.05 -3.65
C GLY A 49 -7.73 4.31 -2.50
N ASP A 50 -8.55 3.29 -2.83
CA ASP A 50 -9.20 2.46 -1.82
C ASP A 50 -8.17 1.66 -1.02
N LEU A 51 -7.17 1.12 -1.69
CA LEU A 51 -6.08 0.42 -1.00
C LEU A 51 -5.33 1.38 -0.08
N TYR A 52 -5.00 2.56 -0.58
CA TYR A 52 -4.31 3.58 0.20
C TYR A 52 -5.12 3.98 1.43
N ALA A 53 -6.43 4.21 1.27
CA ALA A 53 -7.32 4.53 2.38
C ALA A 53 -7.37 3.40 3.42
N THR A 54 -7.37 2.15 2.96
CA THR A 54 -7.34 0.98 3.84
C THR A 54 -6.04 0.94 4.64
N MET A 55 -4.92 1.27 4.00
CA MET A 55 -3.62 1.34 4.67
C MET A 55 -3.62 2.40 5.77
N ILE A 56 -4.17 3.58 5.48
CA ILE A 56 -4.27 4.68 6.45
C ILE A 56 -5.14 4.26 7.62
N THR A 57 -6.31 3.70 7.35
CA THR A 57 -7.25 3.27 8.41
C THR A 57 -6.61 2.21 9.29
N ALA A 58 -5.92 1.25 8.70
CA ALA A 58 -5.23 0.20 9.45
C ALA A 58 -4.17 0.78 10.38
N SER A 59 -3.39 1.77 9.89
CA SER A 59 -2.36 2.40 10.70
C SER A 59 -2.97 3.20 11.85
N GLU A 60 -4.06 3.91 11.62
CA GLU A 60 -4.75 4.69 12.65
C GLU A 60 -5.34 3.78 13.73
N THR A 61 -5.95 2.68 13.33
CA THR A 61 -6.52 1.71 14.28
C THR A 61 -5.43 1.11 15.15
N ALA A 62 -4.29 0.76 14.56
CA ALA A 62 -3.17 0.22 15.31
C ALA A 62 -2.61 1.25 16.30
N LEU A 63 -2.52 2.52 15.89
CA LEU A 63 -2.06 3.59 16.75
C LEU A 63 -2.99 3.79 17.96
N GLU A 64 -4.30 3.73 17.75
CA GLU A 64 -5.27 3.82 18.84
C GLU A 64 -5.05 2.70 19.86
N LEU A 65 -4.82 1.49 19.40
CA LEU A 65 -4.56 0.34 20.28
C LEU A 65 -3.25 0.51 21.04
N ILE A 66 -2.22 1.04 20.40
CA ILE A 66 -0.93 1.29 21.04
C ILE A 66 -1.07 2.36 22.13
N GLU A 67 -1.76 3.46 21.84
CA GLU A 67 -1.98 4.53 22.79
C GLU A 67 -2.81 4.04 23.99
N GLU A 68 -3.82 3.23 23.74
CA GLU A 68 -4.68 2.68 24.78
C GLU A 68 -3.92 1.74 25.71
N LYS A 69 -3.10 0.86 25.15
CA LYS A 69 -2.38 -0.15 25.94
C LYS A 69 -1.02 0.32 26.43
N GLN A 70 -0.44 1.32 25.77
CA GLN A 70 0.88 1.86 26.11
C GLN A 70 1.94 0.79 26.36
N PRO A 71 2.17 -0.11 25.38
CA PRO A 71 3.16 -1.18 25.56
C PRO A 71 4.59 -0.61 25.58
N ASP A 72 5.45 -1.22 26.37
CA ASP A 72 6.88 -0.86 26.44
C ASP A 72 7.56 -1.13 25.12
N GLU A 73 7.19 -2.21 24.47
CA GLU A 73 7.68 -2.55 23.14
C GLU A 73 6.52 -2.65 22.17
N ILE A 74 6.73 -2.08 21.00
CA ILE A 74 5.74 -2.16 19.95
C ILE A 74 6.09 -3.34 19.05
N GLU A 75 5.38 -4.44 19.26
CA GLU A 75 5.49 -5.60 18.38
C GLU A 75 4.34 -5.56 17.42
N ILE A 76 4.65 -5.33 16.16
CA ILE A 76 3.67 -5.36 15.10
C ILE A 76 3.99 -6.58 14.26
N SER A 77 3.19 -7.62 14.44
CA SER A 77 3.36 -8.82 13.64
C SER A 77 2.54 -8.67 12.37
N TYR A 78 3.19 -8.38 11.29
CA TYR A 78 2.51 -8.36 10.00
C TYR A 78 2.45 -9.75 9.37
N SER A 79 3.04 -10.75 10.00
CA SER A 79 2.99 -12.12 9.48
C SER A 79 1.58 -12.68 9.44
N GLY A 80 0.72 -12.28 10.40
CA GLY A 80 -0.69 -12.66 10.40
C GLY A 80 -1.55 -11.77 9.54
N GLU A 81 -1.10 -10.56 9.26
CA GLU A 81 -1.87 -9.58 8.49
C GLU A 81 -1.41 -9.46 7.06
N HIS A 82 -0.21 -9.89 6.77
CA HIS A 82 0.35 -9.79 5.45
C HIS A 82 -0.51 -10.54 4.41
N GLY A 83 -1.27 -11.55 4.81
CA GLY A 83 -2.22 -12.22 3.92
C GLY A 83 -3.39 -11.34 3.49
N LYS A 84 -3.64 -10.24 4.17
CA LYS A 84 -4.71 -9.28 3.84
C LYS A 84 -4.27 -8.25 2.82
N TRP A 85 -2.96 -8.08 2.66
CA TRP A 85 -2.40 -7.07 1.80
C TRP A 85 -1.96 -7.68 0.48
N PRO A 86 -2.02 -6.92 -0.61
CA PRO A 86 -1.65 -7.44 -1.93
C PRO A 86 -0.16 -7.74 -2.09
N SER A 87 0.67 -7.31 -1.14
CA SER A 87 2.10 -7.60 -1.19
C SER A 87 2.72 -7.47 0.19
N VAL A 88 3.89 -8.09 0.38
CA VAL A 88 4.66 -7.95 1.61
C VAL A 88 5.12 -6.50 1.79
N ARG A 89 5.51 -5.82 0.72
CA ARG A 89 5.92 -4.42 0.77
C ARG A 89 4.77 -3.52 1.21
N CYS A 90 3.55 -3.82 0.80
CA CYS A 90 2.38 -3.08 1.23
C CYS A 90 2.20 -3.22 2.75
N ALA A 91 2.30 -4.44 3.26
CA ALA A 91 2.21 -4.71 4.70
C ALA A 91 3.32 -3.99 5.47
N MET A 92 4.55 -4.01 4.95
CA MET A 92 5.67 -3.32 5.56
C MET A 92 5.50 -1.80 5.57
N THR A 93 4.87 -1.28 4.53
CA THR A 93 4.56 0.15 4.45
C THR A 93 3.59 0.55 5.56
N VAL A 94 2.55 -0.25 5.79
CA VAL A 94 1.59 0.01 6.87
C VAL A 94 2.30 -0.02 8.22
N GLU A 95 3.16 -1.01 8.45
CA GLU A 95 3.94 -1.09 9.67
C GLU A 95 4.83 0.15 9.85
N ALA A 96 5.49 0.58 8.78
CA ALA A 96 6.32 1.78 8.82
C ALA A 96 5.50 3.03 9.16
N MET A 97 4.31 3.15 8.58
CA MET A 97 3.40 4.26 8.87
C MET A 97 3.05 4.32 10.36
N ILE A 98 2.82 3.17 10.96
CA ILE A 98 2.52 3.07 12.40
C ILE A 98 3.74 3.54 13.20
N ARG A 99 4.91 3.00 12.91
CA ARG A 99 6.13 3.30 13.66
C ARG A 99 6.56 4.76 13.55
N LEU A 100 6.33 5.37 12.39
CA LEU A 100 6.68 6.79 12.17
C LEU A 100 5.80 7.74 12.98
N GLN A 101 4.62 7.30 13.40
CA GLN A 101 3.68 8.14 14.13
C GLN A 101 3.69 7.91 15.64
N VAL A 102 4.40 6.90 16.10
CA VAL A 102 4.52 6.59 17.52
C VAL A 102 5.62 7.46 18.14
N ASP A 103 5.31 8.06 19.27
CA ASP A 103 6.28 8.87 20.04
C ASP A 103 7.19 8.00 20.91
#